data_68c74ca1568777a409a142fd10146da8
#
_entry.id   68c74ca1568777a409a142fd10146da8
#
_cell.length_a   1.000
_cell.length_b   1.000
_cell.length_c   1.000
_cell.angle_alpha   90.00
_cell.angle_beta   90.00
_cell.angle_gamma   90.00
#
_symmetry.space_group_name_H-M   'P 1'
#
loop_
_entity.id
_entity.type
_entity.pdbx_description
1 polymer ?
#
loop_
_entity_poly.entity_id
_entity_poly.type
_entity_poly.pdbx_seq_one_letter_code
_entity_poly.pdbx_strand_id
1 'polypeptide(L)'
;MKDSILKFFLIFSIIFSNAQYKEWEDLSTFKINTEEPHSFYIPKNINGDSVTKSLNGTWNFKLFKNDELVPKEFYKIDFNKNDWQDIPVPSNWQFHTDDFPLYTNIVYPYEINPPFMPKEYNPIGLYHREFSIDENWNDKQIFIHFGAVKSAFYLWINGNFVGYSEGSK
;
A
#
# COMPACT_ATOMS: atom_id res chain seq x y z
N MET A 1 0.52 4.58 -69.94
CA MET A 1 -0.41 4.53 -68.81
C MET A 1 0.19 3.64 -67.76
N LYS A 2 0.67 4.23 -66.65
CA LYS A 2 1.28 3.49 -65.54
C LYS A 2 0.23 3.43 -64.44
N ASP A 3 -0.28 2.22 -64.18
CA ASP A 3 -1.23 1.96 -63.11
C ASP A 3 -0.47 1.99 -61.75
N SER A 4 -0.81 3.02 -60.97
CA SER A 4 -0.29 3.14 -59.59
C SER A 4 -1.17 2.29 -58.68
N ILE A 5 -0.66 1.14 -58.25
CA ILE A 5 -1.27 0.31 -57.24
C ILE A 5 -0.98 0.94 -55.85
N LEU A 6 -2.00 1.56 -55.24
CA LEU A 6 -1.95 2.08 -53.92
C LEU A 6 -2.13 0.92 -52.94
N LYS A 7 -1.02 0.47 -52.32
CA LYS A 7 -1.07 -0.54 -51.24
C LYS A 7 -1.47 0.13 -49.93
N PHE A 8 -2.68 -0.13 -49.48
CA PHE A 8 -3.17 0.28 -48.16
C PHE A 8 -2.62 -0.68 -47.13
N PHE A 9 -1.63 -0.23 -46.32
CA PHE A 9 -1.18 -0.96 -45.15
C PHE A 9 -2.07 -0.61 -43.95
N LEU A 10 -2.99 -1.51 -43.60
CA LEU A 10 -3.75 -1.42 -42.36
C LEU A 10 -2.81 -1.86 -41.22
N ILE A 11 -2.26 -0.89 -40.49
CA ILE A 11 -1.55 -1.16 -39.23
C ILE A 11 -2.61 -1.41 -38.18
N PHE A 12 -2.85 -2.67 -37.87
CA PHE A 12 -3.65 -3.07 -36.72
C PHE A 12 -2.77 -2.86 -35.49
N SER A 13 -2.88 -1.71 -34.82
CA SER A 13 -2.33 -1.50 -33.48
C SER A 13 -3.15 -2.35 -32.53
N ILE A 14 -2.65 -3.54 -32.22
CA ILE A 14 -3.16 -4.33 -31.08
C ILE A 14 -2.73 -3.57 -29.81
N ILE A 15 -3.65 -2.76 -29.29
CA ILE A 15 -3.51 -2.21 -27.95
C ILE A 15 -3.69 -3.42 -27.03
N PHE A 16 -2.59 -4.01 -26.59
CA PHE A 16 -2.60 -4.86 -25.42
C PHE A 16 -2.94 -3.96 -24.23
N SER A 17 -4.21 -3.88 -23.90
CA SER A 17 -4.63 -3.47 -22.58
C SER A 17 -4.09 -4.55 -21.64
N ASN A 18 -2.88 -4.35 -21.13
CA ASN A 18 -2.43 -5.06 -19.95
C ASN A 18 -3.38 -4.63 -18.85
N ALA A 19 -4.39 -5.44 -18.56
CA ALA A 19 -5.06 -5.40 -17.27
C ALA A 19 -3.97 -5.71 -16.26
N GLN A 20 -3.39 -4.64 -15.69
CA GLN A 20 -2.40 -4.75 -14.64
C GLN A 20 -3.17 -5.26 -13.43
N TYR A 21 -3.03 -6.55 -13.12
CA TYR A 21 -3.54 -7.11 -11.89
C TYR A 21 -2.92 -6.31 -10.74
N LYS A 22 -3.74 -6.00 -9.76
CA LYS A 22 -3.24 -5.40 -8.51
C LYS A 22 -2.46 -6.48 -7.78
N GLU A 23 -1.44 -6.10 -7.06
CA GLU A 23 -0.57 -7.05 -6.37
C GLU A 23 -1.37 -7.99 -5.45
N TRP A 24 -2.41 -7.50 -4.76
CA TRP A 24 -3.29 -8.33 -3.92
C TRP A 24 -4.22 -9.30 -4.71
N GLU A 25 -4.26 -9.24 -6.03
CA GLU A 25 -4.95 -10.16 -6.94
C GLU A 25 -3.97 -11.01 -7.74
N ASP A 26 -2.66 -10.84 -7.52
CA ASP A 26 -1.58 -11.61 -8.13
C ASP A 26 -1.00 -12.61 -7.14
N LEU A 27 -1.40 -13.87 -7.24
CA LEU A 27 -0.97 -14.95 -6.36
C LEU A 27 0.55 -15.22 -6.37
N SER A 28 1.31 -14.58 -7.25
CA SER A 28 2.77 -14.68 -7.31
C SER A 28 3.50 -13.56 -6.58
N THR A 29 2.80 -12.47 -6.22
CA THR A 29 3.40 -11.28 -5.64
C THR A 29 2.95 -11.09 -4.19
N PHE A 30 3.74 -11.56 -3.23
CA PHE A 30 3.48 -11.40 -1.79
C PHE A 30 4.20 -10.21 -1.17
N LYS A 31 5.28 -9.75 -1.79
CA LYS A 31 6.14 -8.69 -1.26
C LYS A 31 6.92 -7.98 -2.37
N ILE A 32 7.13 -6.68 -2.21
CA ILE A 32 8.01 -5.87 -3.06
C ILE A 32 8.89 -5.03 -2.14
N ASN A 33 10.21 -5.07 -2.33
CA ASN A 33 11.19 -4.31 -1.58
C ASN A 33 11.08 -4.50 -0.04
N THR A 34 10.93 -5.75 0.37
CA THR A 34 10.92 -6.13 1.79
C THR A 34 12.11 -7.03 2.09
N GLU A 35 12.66 -6.90 3.29
CA GLU A 35 13.70 -7.80 3.79
C GLU A 35 13.17 -9.23 3.95
N GLU A 36 14.10 -10.20 3.93
CA GLU A 36 13.74 -11.57 4.23
C GLU A 36 13.30 -11.71 5.71
N PRO A 37 12.36 -12.62 5.99
CA PRO A 37 11.89 -12.83 7.36
C PRO A 37 13.03 -13.16 8.32
N HIS A 38 13.09 -12.45 9.42
CA HIS A 38 14.05 -12.68 10.47
C HIS A 38 13.42 -12.48 11.85
N SER A 39 14.10 -12.93 12.92
CA SER A 39 13.64 -12.71 14.27
C SER A 39 13.64 -11.21 14.60
N PHE A 40 12.61 -10.78 15.33
CA PHE A 40 12.52 -9.39 15.76
C PHE A 40 13.70 -9.03 16.69
N TYR A 41 14.30 -7.89 16.43
CA TYR A 41 15.31 -7.30 17.32
C TYR A 41 15.23 -5.77 17.27
N ILE A 42 15.66 -5.12 18.33
CA ILE A 42 15.81 -3.67 18.37
C ILE A 42 17.28 -3.36 18.14
N PRO A 43 17.67 -2.77 17.01
CA PRO A 43 19.05 -2.46 16.72
C PRO A 43 19.61 -1.44 17.71
N LYS A 44 20.85 -1.63 18.10
CA LYS A 44 21.58 -0.74 19.01
C LYS A 44 22.92 -0.33 18.39
N ASN A 45 23.39 0.84 18.76
CA ASN A 45 24.75 1.26 18.43
C ASN A 45 25.80 0.56 19.33
N ILE A 46 27.08 0.85 19.09
CA ILE A 46 28.18 0.26 19.86
C ILE A 46 28.15 0.61 21.34
N ASN A 47 27.49 1.70 21.71
CA ASN A 47 27.32 2.14 23.10
C ASN A 47 26.09 1.51 23.79
N GLY A 48 25.30 0.72 23.04
CA GLY A 48 24.08 0.10 23.53
C GLY A 48 22.82 0.95 23.41
N ASP A 49 22.89 2.14 22.79
CA ASP A 49 21.72 3.01 22.57
C ASP A 49 20.88 2.50 21.40
N SER A 50 19.57 2.66 21.51
CA SER A 50 18.65 2.33 20.40
C SER A 50 18.89 3.27 19.21
N VAL A 51 18.97 2.70 18.02
CA VAL A 51 19.05 3.44 16.75
C VAL A 51 17.73 3.38 16.00
N THR A 52 16.64 3.47 16.72
CA THR A 52 15.27 3.43 16.17
C THR A 52 14.52 4.72 16.48
N LYS A 53 13.65 5.12 15.58
CA LYS A 53 12.69 6.20 15.75
C LYS A 53 11.28 5.66 15.63
N SER A 54 10.47 5.82 16.67
CA SER A 54 9.08 5.37 16.65
C SER A 54 8.24 6.29 15.78
N LEU A 55 7.44 5.68 14.89
CA LEU A 55 6.40 6.35 14.13
C LEU A 55 5.01 6.14 14.74
N ASN A 56 4.90 5.54 15.92
CA ASN A 56 3.65 5.46 16.67
C ASN A 56 3.15 6.86 17.05
N GLY A 57 1.85 7.01 17.20
CA GLY A 57 1.20 8.26 17.57
C GLY A 57 0.06 8.63 16.64
N THR A 58 -0.21 9.91 16.45
CA THR A 58 -1.31 10.39 15.62
C THR A 58 -0.94 10.38 14.15
N TRP A 59 -1.80 9.81 13.31
CA TRP A 59 -1.68 9.78 11.85
C TRP A 59 -2.94 10.36 11.22
N ASN A 60 -2.82 11.04 10.09
CA ASN A 60 -3.99 11.39 9.28
C ASN A 60 -4.50 10.12 8.57
N PHE A 61 -5.81 9.99 8.50
CA PHE A 61 -6.47 8.78 8.01
C PHE A 61 -7.72 9.10 7.21
N LYS A 62 -7.94 8.34 6.14
CA LYS A 62 -9.18 8.33 5.35
C LYS A 62 -9.53 6.92 4.94
N LEU A 63 -10.78 6.54 5.18
CA LEU A 63 -11.34 5.24 4.77
C LEU A 63 -12.11 5.38 3.47
N PHE A 64 -11.94 4.42 2.58
CA PHE A 64 -12.70 4.25 1.33
C PHE A 64 -13.33 2.86 1.31
N LYS A 65 -14.54 2.74 0.76
CA LYS A 65 -15.27 1.45 0.70
C LYS A 65 -14.61 0.44 -0.23
N ASN A 66 -13.93 0.90 -1.25
CA ASN A 66 -13.20 0.09 -2.21
C ASN A 66 -12.13 0.94 -2.90
N ASP A 67 -11.29 0.29 -3.68
CA ASP A 67 -10.17 0.92 -4.37
C ASP A 67 -10.59 1.86 -5.53
N GLU A 68 -11.75 1.67 -6.14
CA GLU A 68 -12.24 2.55 -7.22
C GLU A 68 -12.52 3.97 -6.71
N LEU A 69 -12.81 4.11 -5.41
CA LEU A 69 -13.05 5.40 -4.75
C LEU A 69 -11.78 6.09 -4.28
N VAL A 70 -10.65 5.39 -4.26
CA VAL A 70 -9.37 5.96 -3.85
C VAL A 70 -8.86 6.95 -4.91
N PRO A 71 -8.55 8.20 -4.55
CA PRO A 71 -7.98 9.16 -5.50
C PRO A 71 -6.66 8.64 -6.09
N LYS A 72 -6.51 8.65 -7.41
CA LYS A 72 -5.33 8.09 -8.10
C LYS A 72 -4.00 8.72 -7.68
N GLU A 73 -4.03 9.95 -7.20
CA GLU A 73 -2.84 10.74 -6.86
C GLU A 73 -2.66 10.96 -5.35
N PHE A 74 -3.32 10.15 -4.52
CA PHE A 74 -3.30 10.28 -3.06
C PHE A 74 -1.90 10.28 -2.45
N TYR A 75 -0.92 9.68 -3.13
CA TYR A 75 0.47 9.56 -2.69
C TYR A 75 1.31 10.81 -2.97
N LYS A 76 0.81 11.79 -3.74
CA LYS A 76 1.54 13.03 -4.02
C LYS A 76 1.74 13.85 -2.76
N ILE A 77 2.88 14.55 -2.68
CA ILE A 77 3.25 15.37 -1.52
C ILE A 77 2.23 16.49 -1.28
N ASP A 78 1.76 17.11 -2.36
CA ASP A 78 0.81 18.21 -2.36
C ASP A 78 -0.67 17.78 -2.34
N PHE A 79 -0.93 16.48 -2.17
CA PHE A 79 -2.30 15.97 -2.10
C PHE A 79 -3.07 16.60 -0.91
N ASN A 80 -4.26 17.12 -1.18
CA ASN A 80 -5.10 17.75 -0.17
C ASN A 80 -5.69 16.71 0.78
N LYS A 81 -5.37 16.82 2.07
CA LYS A 81 -5.81 15.96 3.16
C LYS A 81 -6.72 16.66 4.17
N ASN A 82 -7.32 17.83 3.82
CA ASN A 82 -8.12 18.64 4.75
C ASN A 82 -9.35 17.92 5.30
N ASP A 83 -9.87 16.92 4.62
CA ASP A 83 -11.03 16.11 5.03
C ASP A 83 -10.65 14.77 5.66
N TRP A 84 -9.36 14.58 5.97
CA TRP A 84 -8.86 13.42 6.68
C TRP A 84 -9.00 13.63 8.19
N GLN A 85 -9.26 12.55 8.91
CA GLN A 85 -9.31 12.56 10.37
C GLN A 85 -7.99 12.10 10.98
N ASP A 86 -7.78 12.41 12.22
CA ASP A 86 -6.67 11.91 13.01
C ASP A 86 -7.07 10.61 13.72
N ILE A 87 -6.21 9.60 13.65
CA ILE A 87 -6.35 8.38 14.43
C ILE A 87 -5.05 7.99 15.12
N PRO A 88 -5.09 7.34 16.28
CA PRO A 88 -3.88 6.80 16.90
C PRO A 88 -3.37 5.57 16.13
N VAL A 89 -2.06 5.45 16.01
CA VAL A 89 -1.37 4.26 15.48
C VAL A 89 -0.34 3.81 16.51
N PRO A 90 -0.34 2.54 16.93
CA PRO A 90 -1.17 1.42 16.45
C PRO A 90 -2.64 1.48 16.92
N SER A 91 -3.56 1.18 16.03
CA SER A 91 -4.99 1.01 16.33
C SER A 91 -5.68 0.33 15.14
N ASN A 92 -6.88 -0.20 15.36
CA ASN A 92 -7.76 -0.65 14.29
C ASN A 92 -8.69 0.48 13.90
N TRP A 93 -8.85 0.75 12.62
CA TRP A 93 -9.71 1.85 12.13
C TRP A 93 -11.18 1.70 12.51
N GLN A 94 -11.67 0.45 12.75
CA GLN A 94 -13.03 0.18 13.18
C GLN A 94 -13.38 0.84 14.52
N PHE A 95 -12.38 1.22 15.34
CA PHE A 95 -12.61 1.98 16.55
C PHE A 95 -12.77 3.49 16.32
N HIS A 96 -12.51 3.96 15.09
CA HIS A 96 -12.44 5.37 14.77
C HIS A 96 -13.31 5.76 13.56
N THR A 97 -14.03 4.81 12.98
CA THR A 97 -14.88 4.97 11.79
C THR A 97 -16.20 4.23 11.97
N ASP A 98 -17.11 4.43 11.03
CA ASP A 98 -18.37 3.67 10.96
C ASP A 98 -18.20 2.29 10.30
N ASP A 99 -16.97 1.88 10.02
CA ASP A 99 -16.67 0.53 9.51
C ASP A 99 -16.90 -0.51 10.63
N PHE A 100 -17.35 -1.69 10.24
CA PHE A 100 -17.65 -2.75 11.20
C PHE A 100 -16.57 -3.81 11.23
N PRO A 101 -16.26 -4.38 12.41
CA PRO A 101 -15.30 -5.47 12.50
C PRO A 101 -15.89 -6.74 11.89
N LEU A 102 -15.18 -7.32 10.92
CA LEU A 102 -15.50 -8.64 10.40
C LEU A 102 -14.96 -9.69 11.36
N TYR A 103 -15.87 -10.35 12.07
CA TYR A 103 -15.52 -11.46 12.93
C TYR A 103 -16.16 -12.75 12.43
N THR A 104 -15.35 -13.57 11.80
CA THR A 104 -15.76 -14.91 11.37
C THR A 104 -14.68 -15.91 11.74
N ASN A 105 -15.08 -17.04 12.29
CA ASN A 105 -14.16 -18.13 12.66
C ASN A 105 -14.35 -19.41 11.84
N ILE A 106 -15.43 -19.53 11.08
CA ILE A 106 -15.76 -20.71 10.29
C ILE A 106 -16.07 -20.34 8.84
N VAL A 107 -16.81 -19.24 8.63
CA VAL A 107 -17.28 -18.85 7.29
C VAL A 107 -16.41 -17.71 6.78
N TYR A 108 -15.91 -17.85 5.54
CA TYR A 108 -15.22 -16.77 4.87
C TYR A 108 -16.19 -15.59 4.63
N PRO A 109 -15.85 -14.36 4.99
CA PRO A 109 -16.82 -13.24 5.02
C PRO A 109 -17.21 -12.71 3.65
N TYR A 110 -16.52 -13.13 2.60
CA TYR A 110 -16.74 -12.68 1.22
C TYR A 110 -17.11 -13.83 0.31
N GLU A 111 -17.70 -13.54 -0.84
CA GLU A 111 -17.89 -14.51 -1.91
C GLU A 111 -16.51 -15.06 -2.34
N ILE A 112 -16.42 -16.38 -2.44
CA ILE A 112 -15.17 -17.06 -2.78
C ILE A 112 -14.95 -16.99 -4.29
N ASN A 113 -14.09 -16.10 -4.72
CA ASN A 113 -13.71 -15.91 -6.11
C ASN A 113 -12.20 -15.54 -6.25
N PRO A 114 -11.29 -16.37 -5.75
CA PRO A 114 -9.87 -16.05 -5.79
C PRO A 114 -9.33 -15.95 -7.22
N PRO A 115 -8.42 -15.02 -7.51
CA PRO A 115 -7.76 -14.15 -6.56
C PRO A 115 -8.50 -12.82 -6.31
N PHE A 116 -9.69 -12.65 -6.85
CA PHE A 116 -10.38 -11.36 -6.89
C PHE A 116 -11.11 -11.04 -5.58
N MET A 117 -10.98 -9.81 -5.15
CA MET A 117 -11.73 -9.24 -4.04
C MET A 117 -13.09 -8.67 -4.50
N PRO A 118 -14.13 -8.67 -3.63
CA PRO A 118 -15.41 -8.02 -3.95
C PRO A 118 -15.23 -6.55 -4.30
N LYS A 119 -15.94 -6.09 -5.33
CA LYS A 119 -15.87 -4.70 -5.79
C LYS A 119 -16.71 -3.75 -4.94
N GLU A 120 -17.82 -4.23 -4.40
CA GLU A 120 -18.76 -3.42 -3.63
C GLU A 120 -18.20 -3.02 -2.27
N TYR A 121 -17.43 -3.89 -1.65
CA TYR A 121 -16.87 -3.68 -0.33
C TYR A 121 -15.52 -4.39 -0.17
N ASN A 122 -14.46 -3.62 -0.31
CA ASN A 122 -13.08 -4.00 -0.03
C ASN A 122 -12.40 -2.75 0.56
N PRO A 123 -12.57 -2.51 1.88
CA PRO A 123 -12.20 -1.23 2.48
C PRO A 123 -10.70 -0.96 2.39
N ILE A 124 -10.38 0.25 1.98
CA ILE A 124 -9.00 0.75 1.84
C ILE A 124 -8.80 1.91 2.82
N GLY A 125 -7.86 1.77 3.73
CA GLY A 125 -7.43 2.83 4.63
C GLY A 125 -6.19 3.54 4.09
N LEU A 126 -6.29 4.84 3.84
CA LEU A 126 -5.13 5.69 3.55
C LEU A 126 -4.62 6.29 4.86
N TYR A 127 -3.34 6.09 5.13
CA TYR A 127 -2.63 6.60 6.30
C TYR A 127 -1.54 7.56 5.86
N HIS A 128 -1.42 8.69 6.52
CA HIS A 128 -0.36 9.65 6.23
C HIS A 128 0.28 10.15 7.53
N ARG A 129 1.60 10.24 7.52
CA ARG A 129 2.39 10.83 8.61
C ARG A 129 3.63 11.52 8.06
N GLU A 130 3.88 12.70 8.58
CA GLU A 130 5.14 13.40 8.37
C GLU A 130 6.12 13.08 9.50
N PHE A 131 7.37 12.90 9.14
CA PHE A 131 8.45 12.68 10.09
C PHE A 131 9.78 13.16 9.51
N SER A 132 10.72 13.46 10.37
CA SER A 132 12.10 13.80 10.01
C SER A 132 13.03 12.67 10.39
N ILE A 133 14.12 12.53 9.67
CA ILE A 133 15.24 11.63 9.98
C ILE A 133 16.37 12.48 10.53
N ASP A 134 17.03 12.01 11.57
CA ASP A 134 18.16 12.69 12.18
C ASP A 134 19.36 12.72 11.23
N GLU A 135 20.09 13.84 11.17
CA GLU A 135 21.22 14.03 10.27
C GLU A 135 22.31 12.96 10.42
N ASN A 136 22.47 12.39 11.60
CA ASN A 136 23.41 11.31 11.89
C ASN A 136 23.05 9.97 11.24
N TRP A 137 21.92 9.89 10.53
CA TRP A 137 21.48 8.73 9.76
C TRP A 137 21.78 8.85 8.26
N ASN A 138 22.28 9.99 7.78
CA ASN A 138 22.46 10.26 6.36
C ASN A 138 23.33 9.23 5.63
N ASP A 139 24.34 8.66 6.31
CA ASP A 139 25.25 7.66 5.73
C ASP A 139 24.87 6.22 6.08
N LYS A 140 23.64 6.00 6.56
CA LYS A 140 23.16 4.69 7.01
C LYS A 140 22.12 4.13 6.08
N GLN A 141 22.05 2.81 6.01
CA GLN A 141 20.90 2.11 5.47
C GLN A 141 19.76 2.23 6.48
N ILE A 142 18.61 2.71 6.01
CA ILE A 142 17.44 2.96 6.84
C ILE A 142 16.34 1.99 6.44
N PHE A 143 15.78 1.31 7.43
CA PHE A 143 14.64 0.42 7.26
C PHE A 143 13.42 1.00 7.96
N ILE A 144 12.25 0.84 7.36
CA ILE A 144 10.98 1.07 8.06
C ILE A 144 10.41 -0.28 8.47
N HIS A 145 10.07 -0.41 9.75
CA HIS A 145 9.53 -1.64 10.32
C HIS A 145 8.06 -1.47 10.66
N PHE A 146 7.21 -2.32 10.10
CA PHE A 146 5.80 -2.44 10.43
C PHE A 146 5.62 -3.69 11.30
N GLY A 147 5.27 -3.51 12.57
CA GLY A 147 5.07 -4.62 13.50
C GLY A 147 3.88 -5.49 13.16
N ALA A 148 2.81 -4.89 12.65
CA ALA A 148 1.64 -5.60 12.14
C ALA A 148 0.78 -4.67 11.27
N VAL A 149 0.45 -5.11 10.07
CA VAL A 149 -0.54 -4.47 9.19
C VAL A 149 -1.40 -5.55 8.56
N LYS A 150 -2.70 -5.48 8.72
CA LYS A 150 -3.61 -6.48 8.17
C LYS A 150 -4.46 -5.85 7.08
N SER A 151 -4.57 -6.49 5.91
CA SER A 151 -3.97 -7.76 5.45
C SER A 151 -2.84 -7.51 4.48
N ALA A 152 -2.95 -6.48 3.67
CA ALA A 152 -1.97 -6.04 2.68
C ALA A 152 -1.80 -4.53 2.75
N PHE A 153 -0.63 -4.02 2.38
CA PHE A 153 -0.42 -2.58 2.31
C PHE A 153 0.64 -2.20 1.27
N TYR A 154 0.49 -1.00 0.76
CA TYR A 154 1.47 -0.31 -0.08
C TYR A 154 2.12 0.81 0.71
N LEU A 155 3.36 1.10 0.42
CA LEU A 155 4.11 2.18 1.03
C LEU A 155 4.61 3.16 -0.03
N TRP A 156 4.38 4.44 0.22
CA TRP A 156 4.99 5.55 -0.52
C TRP A 156 5.73 6.46 0.46
N ILE A 157 6.89 6.96 0.03
CA ILE A 157 7.65 7.97 0.77
C ILE A 157 7.95 9.13 -0.17
N ASN A 158 7.57 10.33 0.22
CA ASN A 158 7.76 11.55 -0.58
C ASN A 158 7.25 11.39 -2.03
N GLY A 159 6.07 10.81 -2.19
CA GLY A 159 5.43 10.61 -3.49
C GLY A 159 5.98 9.44 -4.33
N ASN A 160 7.00 8.74 -3.85
CA ASN A 160 7.60 7.60 -4.55
C ASN A 160 7.11 6.29 -3.95
N PHE A 161 6.73 5.35 -4.80
CA PHE A 161 6.43 4.00 -4.38
C PHE A 161 7.67 3.32 -3.79
N VAL A 162 7.53 2.74 -2.61
CA VAL A 162 8.62 2.09 -1.89
C VAL A 162 8.44 0.57 -1.87
N GLY A 163 7.25 0.08 -1.58
CA GLY A 163 7.06 -1.35 -1.48
C GLY A 163 5.62 -1.79 -1.20
N TYR A 164 5.44 -3.10 -1.23
CA TYR A 164 4.20 -3.80 -0.97
C TYR A 164 4.45 -4.98 -0.06
N SER A 165 3.51 -5.29 0.80
CA SER A 165 3.53 -6.50 1.62
C SER A 165 2.11 -6.96 1.91
N GLU A 166 1.91 -8.27 1.89
CA GLU A 166 0.69 -8.91 2.36
C GLU A 166 1.02 -10.02 3.36
N GLY A 167 0.01 -10.40 4.14
CA GLY A 167 0.22 -11.27 5.29
C GLY A 167 0.55 -10.47 6.54
N SER A 168 -0.21 -10.72 7.60
CA SER A 168 -0.13 -9.94 8.84
C SER A 168 0.77 -10.54 9.92
N LYS A 169 1.55 -11.58 9.59
CA LYS A 169 2.38 -12.32 10.55
C LYS A 169 3.71 -12.73 9.94
#